data_334fe9c445ce38a1170118dfedd69d0b
#
_entry.id   334fe9c445ce38a1170118dfedd69d0b
#
_cell.length_a   1.000
_cell.length_b   1.000
_cell.length_c   1.000
_cell.angle_alpha   90.00
_cell.angle_beta   90.00
_cell.angle_gamma   90.00
#
_symmetry.space_group_name_H-M   'P 1'
#
loop_
_entity.id
_entity.type
_entity.pdbx_description
1 polymer ?
#
loop_
_entity_poly.entity_id
_entity_poly.type
_entity_poly.pdbx_seq_one_letter_code
_entity_poly.pdbx_strand_id
1 'polypeptide(L)'
;MGTMPVNKLLVTMSLPMVISMIVQALYNIVDSIFVSRLSEDALTAVSMAFPMQNLMISVAVGTGVGINAMLSRALGEKKFEAANKTAENGIFIEVLGYVLFLLIGIFVTKPFFLAQAGAGDIANMGIEYTRICLLMSFGIFMQIGFERILQSTGRTIFTMITQSTGAIINIILDPILIFGLFGMPKMGVAGAAIATVTGQICAAILAITFNLTKNPDVHISFKGFKPQIIFVKNILSVGIPSIIMSSVGSAMTFGMNKILITFSSTAVAVFGVYFKLNSFVFMPVFGLNNGMVPIVSYNYGAQNKKRLTKTIKLAIMYAVCIMLIGIMLFQFMPDVLLKLFDASDHMLEIGIPALRVISLSFAFAGICIVISSSLQALGHGFLSMMISITRQLIILLPSAYILAKFGGIHAVWWSFNIAEIGSLTLSLLFFKHMYNKIIKHLGE
;
A
#
# COMPACT_ATOMS: atom_id res chain seq x y z
N MET A 1 -21.78 3.86 -10.51
CA MET A 1 -20.70 4.85 -10.66
C MET A 1 -21.05 5.99 -11.64
N GLY A 2 -21.88 5.77 -12.65
CA GLY A 2 -22.23 6.77 -13.65
C GLY A 2 -23.33 7.79 -13.27
N THR A 3 -24.16 7.51 -12.29
CA THR A 3 -25.40 8.26 -12.03
C THR A 3 -25.44 9.00 -10.69
N MET A 4 -24.85 8.41 -9.63
CA MET A 4 -24.83 9.01 -8.28
C MET A 4 -24.06 10.34 -8.28
N PRO A 5 -24.47 11.37 -7.50
CA PRO A 5 -23.70 12.61 -7.34
C PRO A 5 -22.25 12.33 -6.94
N VAL A 6 -21.29 12.99 -7.58
CA VAL A 6 -19.85 12.64 -7.49
C VAL A 6 -19.32 12.74 -6.05
N ASN A 7 -19.68 13.77 -5.30
CA ASN A 7 -19.27 13.93 -3.90
C ASN A 7 -19.79 12.77 -3.02
N LYS A 8 -21.06 12.42 -3.14
CA LYS A 8 -21.67 11.30 -2.41
C LYS A 8 -21.01 9.97 -2.82
N LEU A 9 -20.79 9.75 -4.11
CA LEU A 9 -20.16 8.56 -4.64
C LEU A 9 -18.73 8.41 -4.10
N LEU A 10 -17.92 9.48 -4.15
CA LEU A 10 -16.54 9.46 -3.69
C LEU A 10 -16.47 9.13 -2.19
N VAL A 11 -17.30 9.75 -1.37
CA VAL A 11 -17.34 9.47 0.08
C VAL A 11 -17.82 8.04 0.35
N THR A 12 -18.89 7.59 -0.31
CA THR A 12 -19.45 6.24 -0.12
C THR A 12 -18.44 5.14 -0.49
N MET A 13 -17.62 5.37 -1.50
CA MET A 13 -16.60 4.40 -1.91
C MET A 13 -15.31 4.51 -1.11
N SER A 14 -14.93 5.72 -0.71
CA SER A 14 -13.66 5.95 -0.02
C SER A 14 -13.72 5.70 1.47
N LEU A 15 -14.83 6.01 2.14
CA LEU A 15 -14.94 5.84 3.59
C LEU A 15 -14.74 4.40 4.06
N PRO A 16 -15.34 3.37 3.44
CA PRO A 16 -15.02 1.99 3.77
C PRO A 16 -13.54 1.64 3.58
N MET A 17 -12.91 2.18 2.55
CA MET A 17 -11.49 1.95 2.27
C MET A 17 -10.58 2.64 3.28
N VAL A 18 -10.93 3.85 3.73
CA VAL A 18 -10.23 4.55 4.81
C VAL A 18 -10.29 3.75 6.11
N ILE A 19 -11.48 3.25 6.47
CA ILE A 19 -11.67 2.39 7.65
C ILE A 19 -10.81 1.13 7.53
N SER A 20 -10.82 0.45 6.38
CA SER A 20 -9.97 -0.72 6.13
C SER A 20 -8.49 -0.44 6.34
N MET A 21 -8.01 0.69 5.83
CA MET A 21 -6.59 1.07 5.97
C MET A 21 -6.22 1.33 7.44
N ILE A 22 -7.11 1.98 8.21
CA ILE A 22 -6.90 2.21 9.64
C ILE A 22 -6.91 0.88 10.41
N VAL A 23 -7.86 -0.01 10.13
CA VAL A 23 -7.92 -1.35 10.76
C VAL A 23 -6.65 -2.14 10.45
N GLN A 24 -6.16 -2.08 9.21
CA GLN A 24 -4.92 -2.76 8.83
C GLN A 24 -3.69 -2.18 9.55
N ALA A 25 -3.62 -0.87 9.75
CA ALA A 25 -2.56 -0.24 10.53
C ALA A 25 -2.59 -0.71 11.99
N LEU A 26 -3.77 -0.75 12.59
CA LEU A 26 -3.95 -1.19 13.96
C LEU A 26 -3.57 -2.67 14.14
N TYR A 27 -3.99 -3.54 13.22
CA TYR A 27 -3.64 -4.95 13.33
C TYR A 27 -2.13 -5.18 13.21
N ASN A 28 -1.42 -4.48 12.35
CA ASN A 28 0.04 -4.58 12.23
C ASN A 28 0.77 -4.20 13.53
N ILE A 29 0.24 -3.20 14.25
CA ILE A 29 0.77 -2.79 15.55
C ILE A 29 0.53 -3.87 16.59
N VAL A 30 -0.69 -4.41 16.66
CA VAL A 30 -1.06 -5.45 17.62
C VAL A 30 -0.25 -6.72 17.42
N ASP A 31 -0.11 -7.19 16.17
CA ASP A 31 0.73 -8.33 15.81
C ASP A 31 2.19 -8.13 16.27
N SER A 32 2.77 -6.97 16.00
CA SER A 32 4.12 -6.62 16.46
C SER A 32 4.26 -6.62 17.99
N ILE A 33 3.23 -6.19 18.72
CA ILE A 33 3.22 -6.23 20.19
C ILE A 33 3.21 -7.67 20.70
N PHE A 34 2.41 -8.55 20.12
CA PHE A 34 2.38 -9.96 20.54
C PHE A 34 3.71 -10.67 20.25
N VAL A 35 4.31 -10.44 19.09
CA VAL A 35 5.63 -11.00 18.75
C VAL A 35 6.73 -10.48 19.68
N SER A 36 6.72 -9.19 20.02
CA SER A 36 7.71 -8.59 20.92
C SER A 36 7.67 -9.18 22.34
N ARG A 37 6.51 -9.67 22.77
CA ARG A 37 6.34 -10.35 24.07
C ARG A 37 6.92 -11.77 24.11
N LEU A 38 7.25 -12.37 22.96
CA LEU A 38 7.94 -13.67 22.93
C LEU A 38 9.40 -13.50 23.33
N SER A 39 10.15 -12.70 22.58
CA SER A 39 11.55 -12.39 22.78
C SER A 39 11.99 -11.28 21.82
N GLU A 40 13.11 -10.64 22.11
CA GLU A 40 13.77 -9.69 21.18
C GLU A 40 14.22 -10.40 19.89
N ASP A 41 14.70 -11.63 20.02
CA ASP A 41 15.11 -12.44 18.87
C ASP A 41 13.96 -12.78 17.93
N ALA A 42 12.77 -13.07 18.49
CA ALA A 42 11.55 -13.29 17.71
C ALA A 42 11.14 -12.03 16.93
N LEU A 43 11.16 -10.87 17.59
CA LEU A 43 10.85 -9.59 16.92
C LEU A 43 11.90 -9.28 15.84
N THR A 44 13.17 -9.55 16.10
CA THR A 44 14.25 -9.38 15.12
C THR A 44 14.03 -10.29 13.92
N ALA A 45 13.71 -11.56 14.14
CA ALA A 45 13.46 -12.53 13.07
C ALA A 45 12.29 -12.10 12.16
N VAL A 46 11.18 -11.66 12.74
CA VAL A 46 10.02 -11.16 11.98
C VAL A 46 10.35 -9.86 11.25
N SER A 47 11.11 -8.97 11.87
CA SER A 47 11.55 -7.72 11.21
C SER A 47 12.46 -7.99 10.00
N MET A 48 13.31 -9.00 10.08
CA MET A 48 14.15 -9.44 8.95
C MET A 48 13.35 -10.11 7.83
N ALA A 49 12.18 -10.66 8.11
CA ALA A 49 11.26 -11.20 7.12
C ALA A 49 10.53 -10.10 6.31
N PHE A 50 10.44 -8.89 6.85
CA PHE A 50 9.65 -7.80 6.28
C PHE A 50 9.97 -7.49 4.81
N PRO A 51 11.22 -7.43 4.33
CA PRO A 51 11.51 -7.17 2.92
C PRO A 51 10.87 -8.18 1.97
N MET A 52 10.90 -9.46 2.30
CA MET A 52 10.27 -10.51 1.49
C MET A 52 8.74 -10.41 1.51
N GLN A 53 8.15 -10.18 2.69
CA GLN A 53 6.71 -9.98 2.81
C GLN A 53 6.25 -8.73 2.06
N ASN A 54 6.99 -7.63 2.20
CA ASN A 54 6.67 -6.38 1.50
C ASN A 54 6.72 -6.54 -0.01
N LEU A 55 7.70 -7.28 -0.54
CA LEU A 55 7.78 -7.60 -1.96
C LEU A 55 6.57 -8.42 -2.43
N MET A 56 6.19 -9.44 -1.67
CA MET A 56 5.00 -10.25 -1.95
C MET A 56 3.72 -9.39 -1.98
N ILE A 57 3.51 -8.58 -0.96
CA ILE A 57 2.36 -7.67 -0.87
C ILE A 57 2.38 -6.66 -2.04
N SER A 58 3.55 -6.12 -2.37
CA SER A 58 3.71 -5.17 -3.47
C SER A 58 3.34 -5.77 -4.82
N VAL A 59 3.66 -7.05 -5.05
CA VAL A 59 3.27 -7.75 -6.29
C VAL A 59 1.75 -7.95 -6.34
N ALA A 60 1.14 -8.43 -5.27
CA ALA A 60 -0.31 -8.62 -5.21
C ALA A 60 -1.08 -7.29 -5.34
N VAL A 61 -0.69 -6.27 -4.56
CA VAL A 61 -1.35 -4.95 -4.60
C VAL A 61 -1.14 -4.27 -5.95
N GLY A 62 0.08 -4.31 -6.51
CA GLY A 62 0.39 -3.69 -7.79
C GLY A 62 -0.39 -4.33 -8.94
N THR A 63 -0.45 -5.65 -9.00
CA THR A 63 -1.29 -6.38 -9.96
C THR A 63 -2.76 -6.01 -9.76
N GLY A 64 -3.22 -5.96 -8.53
CA GLY A 64 -4.57 -5.55 -8.15
C GLY A 64 -4.95 -4.14 -8.62
N VAL A 65 -4.01 -3.19 -8.59
CA VAL A 65 -4.24 -1.84 -9.15
C VAL A 65 -4.50 -1.91 -10.65
N GLY A 66 -3.75 -2.74 -11.38
CA GLY A 66 -3.97 -2.98 -12.80
C GLY A 66 -5.34 -3.60 -13.08
N ILE A 67 -5.75 -4.60 -12.29
CA ILE A 67 -7.10 -5.21 -12.39
C ILE A 67 -8.17 -4.13 -12.18
N ASN A 68 -8.05 -3.35 -11.11
CA ASN A 68 -9.03 -2.32 -10.76
C ASN A 68 -9.19 -1.28 -11.88
N ALA A 69 -8.09 -0.75 -12.40
CA ALA A 69 -8.12 0.26 -13.47
C ALA A 69 -8.75 -0.29 -14.76
N MET A 70 -8.31 -1.46 -15.23
CA MET A 70 -8.77 -2.01 -16.50
C MET A 70 -10.22 -2.51 -16.43
N LEU A 71 -10.60 -3.16 -15.33
CA LEU A 71 -11.96 -3.67 -15.15
C LEU A 71 -12.97 -2.53 -15.02
N SER A 72 -12.68 -1.52 -14.18
CA SER A 72 -13.56 -0.34 -14.03
C SER A 72 -13.73 0.40 -15.35
N ARG A 73 -12.67 0.51 -16.15
CA ARG A 73 -12.72 1.10 -17.48
C ARG A 73 -13.63 0.32 -18.42
N ALA A 74 -13.47 -1.01 -18.48
CA ALA A 74 -14.32 -1.88 -19.32
C ALA A 74 -15.80 -1.78 -18.95
N LEU A 75 -16.12 -1.69 -17.64
CA LEU A 75 -17.49 -1.45 -17.17
C LEU A 75 -18.02 -0.08 -17.61
N GLY A 76 -17.18 0.96 -17.57
CA GLY A 76 -17.52 2.29 -18.06
C GLY A 76 -17.82 2.32 -19.56
N GLU A 77 -17.06 1.56 -20.35
CA GLU A 77 -17.25 1.34 -21.79
C GLU A 77 -18.47 0.45 -22.10
N LYS A 78 -19.14 -0.09 -21.08
CA LYS A 78 -20.23 -1.10 -21.20
C LYS A 78 -19.82 -2.38 -21.92
N LYS A 79 -18.54 -2.71 -21.91
CA LYS A 79 -17.98 -3.94 -22.48
C LYS A 79 -17.92 -5.03 -21.42
N PHE A 80 -19.07 -5.59 -21.05
CA PHE A 80 -19.19 -6.54 -19.94
C PHE A 80 -18.39 -7.83 -20.16
N GLU A 81 -18.30 -8.32 -21.40
CA GLU A 81 -17.46 -9.48 -21.72
C GLU A 81 -15.97 -9.17 -21.48
N ALA A 82 -15.50 -7.99 -21.87
CA ALA A 82 -14.12 -7.57 -21.61
C ALA A 82 -13.87 -7.38 -20.11
N ALA A 83 -14.86 -6.91 -19.35
CA ALA A 83 -14.77 -6.83 -17.89
C ALA A 83 -14.62 -8.21 -17.26
N ASN A 84 -15.43 -9.20 -17.67
CA ASN A 84 -15.31 -10.58 -17.19
C ASN A 84 -13.93 -11.17 -17.52
N LYS A 85 -13.46 -11.01 -18.77
CA LYS A 85 -12.14 -11.48 -19.19
C LYS A 85 -11.00 -10.77 -18.42
N THR A 86 -11.15 -9.50 -18.13
CA THR A 86 -10.19 -8.76 -17.28
C THR A 86 -10.12 -9.34 -15.89
N ALA A 87 -11.27 -9.64 -15.27
CA ALA A 87 -11.32 -10.25 -13.95
C ALA A 87 -10.69 -11.65 -13.95
N GLU A 88 -11.03 -12.50 -14.90
CA GLU A 88 -10.49 -13.86 -15.01
C GLU A 88 -8.98 -13.87 -15.24
N ASN A 89 -8.48 -13.05 -16.18
CA ASN A 89 -7.03 -12.92 -16.42
C ASN A 89 -6.31 -12.25 -15.24
N GLY A 90 -6.99 -11.34 -14.53
CA GLY A 90 -6.47 -10.74 -13.31
C GLY A 90 -6.23 -11.77 -12.20
N ILE A 91 -7.22 -12.62 -11.92
CA ILE A 91 -7.06 -13.71 -10.96
C ILE A 91 -6.00 -14.71 -11.42
N PHE A 92 -5.91 -14.98 -12.71
CA PHE A 92 -4.83 -15.82 -13.25
C PHE A 92 -3.43 -15.24 -12.95
N ILE A 93 -3.24 -13.93 -13.09
CA ILE A 93 -1.96 -13.27 -12.76
C ILE A 93 -1.69 -13.35 -11.25
N GLU A 94 -2.72 -13.18 -10.41
CA GLU A 94 -2.57 -13.35 -8.95
C GLU A 94 -2.14 -14.80 -8.59
N VAL A 95 -2.70 -15.80 -9.27
CA VAL A 95 -2.26 -17.21 -9.10
C VAL A 95 -0.80 -17.39 -9.52
N LEU A 96 -0.37 -16.78 -10.63
CA LEU A 96 1.04 -16.82 -11.04
C LEU A 96 1.95 -16.12 -10.01
N GLY A 97 1.50 -14.99 -9.43
CA GLY A 97 2.16 -14.32 -8.33
C GLY A 97 2.31 -15.24 -7.11
N TYR A 98 1.24 -15.93 -6.73
CA TYR A 98 1.30 -16.95 -5.69
C TYR A 98 2.33 -18.05 -5.99
N VAL A 99 2.31 -18.62 -7.19
CA VAL A 99 3.26 -19.68 -7.59
C VAL A 99 4.71 -19.18 -7.51
N LEU A 100 4.95 -17.94 -7.94
CA LEU A 100 6.27 -17.31 -7.83
C LEU A 100 6.74 -17.25 -6.36
N PHE A 101 5.89 -16.77 -5.45
CA PHE A 101 6.24 -16.66 -4.03
C PHE A 101 6.26 -18.01 -3.31
N LEU A 102 5.50 -19.00 -3.76
CA LEU A 102 5.62 -20.39 -3.33
C LEU A 102 7.06 -20.90 -3.61
N LEU A 103 7.56 -20.71 -4.84
CA LEU A 103 8.91 -21.10 -5.23
C LEU A 103 9.99 -20.32 -4.46
N ILE A 104 9.81 -19.02 -4.25
CA ILE A 104 10.67 -18.20 -3.40
C ILE A 104 10.69 -18.75 -1.97
N GLY A 105 9.54 -19.10 -1.42
CA GLY A 105 9.39 -19.69 -0.09
C GLY A 105 10.18 -21.00 0.07
N ILE A 106 10.19 -21.85 -0.96
CA ILE A 106 10.91 -23.11 -0.96
C ILE A 106 12.42 -22.90 -1.11
N PHE A 107 12.86 -22.13 -2.12
CA PHE A 107 14.24 -22.09 -2.57
C PHE A 107 15.06 -20.90 -2.04
N VAL A 108 14.44 -19.74 -1.82
CA VAL A 108 15.14 -18.48 -1.53
C VAL A 108 15.16 -18.14 -0.04
N THR A 109 14.14 -18.52 0.72
CA THR A 109 14.01 -18.12 2.13
C THR A 109 15.20 -18.53 2.98
N LYS A 110 15.66 -19.78 2.89
CA LYS A 110 16.80 -20.27 3.68
C LYS A 110 18.09 -19.55 3.34
N PRO A 111 18.55 -19.47 2.07
CA PRO A 111 19.74 -18.70 1.70
C PRO A 111 19.66 -17.22 2.13
N PHE A 112 18.49 -16.60 2.02
CA PHE A 112 18.28 -15.20 2.40
C PHE A 112 18.58 -14.97 3.89
N PHE A 113 18.00 -15.77 4.78
CA PHE A 113 18.23 -15.61 6.23
C PHE A 113 19.65 -15.99 6.64
N LEU A 114 20.22 -17.03 6.07
CA LEU A 114 21.61 -17.40 6.36
C LEU A 114 22.61 -16.32 5.91
N ALA A 115 22.33 -15.62 4.82
CA ALA A 115 23.14 -14.50 4.37
C ALA A 115 23.02 -13.26 5.26
N GLN A 116 21.86 -13.05 5.89
CA GLN A 116 21.60 -11.87 6.74
C GLN A 116 22.03 -12.06 8.21
N ALA A 117 21.70 -13.21 8.80
CA ALA A 117 21.84 -13.47 10.23
C ALA A 117 22.87 -14.57 10.56
N GLY A 118 23.42 -15.23 9.55
CA GLY A 118 24.23 -16.44 9.76
C GLY A 118 23.37 -17.61 10.25
N ALA A 119 24.05 -18.66 10.74
CA ALA A 119 23.35 -19.80 11.36
C ALA A 119 23.04 -19.49 12.82
N GLY A 120 21.80 -19.64 13.26
CA GLY A 120 21.38 -19.41 14.64
C GLY A 120 19.85 -19.37 14.80
N ASP A 121 19.41 -19.12 16.02
CA ASP A 121 17.97 -19.16 16.37
C ASP A 121 17.16 -18.08 15.65
N ILE A 122 17.71 -16.88 15.49
CA ILE A 122 17.08 -15.80 14.73
C ILE A 122 16.82 -16.21 13.28
N ALA A 123 17.84 -16.81 12.62
CA ALA A 123 17.68 -17.29 11.25
C ALA A 123 16.63 -18.41 11.16
N ASN A 124 16.65 -19.36 12.11
CA ASN A 124 15.69 -20.46 12.14
C ASN A 124 14.25 -19.96 12.32
N MET A 125 14.01 -19.06 13.27
CA MET A 125 12.70 -18.45 13.48
C MET A 125 12.25 -17.64 12.26
N GLY A 126 13.15 -16.87 11.66
CA GLY A 126 12.87 -16.09 10.45
C GLY A 126 12.52 -16.96 9.25
N ILE A 127 13.26 -18.09 9.05
CA ILE A 127 12.99 -19.05 7.99
C ILE A 127 11.62 -19.70 8.19
N GLU A 128 11.29 -20.14 9.40
CA GLU A 128 10.02 -20.77 9.72
C GLU A 128 8.86 -19.82 9.47
N TYR A 129 8.91 -18.61 10.02
CA TYR A 129 7.92 -17.58 9.84
C TYR A 129 7.69 -17.24 8.36
N THR A 130 8.76 -16.92 7.65
CA THR A 130 8.70 -16.47 6.26
C THR A 130 8.23 -17.58 5.33
N ARG A 131 8.68 -18.83 5.55
CA ARG A 131 8.19 -19.97 4.78
C ARG A 131 6.70 -20.17 4.90
N ILE A 132 6.14 -20.14 6.11
CA ILE A 132 4.70 -20.27 6.32
C ILE A 132 3.96 -19.17 5.54
N CYS A 133 4.40 -17.91 5.67
CA CYS A 133 3.79 -16.79 4.98
C CYS A 133 3.84 -16.94 3.45
N LEU A 134 4.99 -17.34 2.89
CA LEU A 134 5.17 -17.44 1.44
C LEU A 134 4.51 -18.69 0.83
N LEU A 135 4.63 -19.84 1.49
CA LEU A 135 4.02 -21.10 1.01
C LEU A 135 2.49 -21.02 1.01
N MET A 136 1.92 -20.31 1.97
CA MET A 136 0.47 -20.12 2.11
C MET A 136 -0.01 -18.76 1.57
N SER A 137 0.80 -18.08 0.78
CA SER A 137 0.47 -16.75 0.21
C SER A 137 -0.70 -16.76 -0.76
N PHE A 138 -1.23 -17.94 -1.11
CA PHE A 138 -2.48 -18.07 -1.85
C PHE A 138 -3.61 -17.22 -1.23
N GLY A 139 -3.70 -17.19 0.09
CA GLY A 139 -4.70 -16.39 0.81
C GLY A 139 -4.64 -14.91 0.45
N ILE A 140 -3.47 -14.29 0.54
CA ILE A 140 -3.33 -12.86 0.29
C ILE A 140 -3.49 -12.50 -1.20
N PHE A 141 -2.98 -13.33 -2.13
CA PHE A 141 -3.14 -13.09 -3.56
C PHE A 141 -4.62 -13.18 -3.98
N MET A 142 -5.34 -14.20 -3.50
CA MET A 142 -6.77 -14.35 -3.78
C MET A 142 -7.59 -13.25 -3.08
N GLN A 143 -7.28 -12.92 -1.84
CA GLN A 143 -7.94 -11.83 -1.12
C GLN A 143 -7.83 -10.53 -1.93
N ILE A 144 -6.62 -10.09 -2.27
CA ILE A 144 -6.40 -8.82 -2.98
C ILE A 144 -7.06 -8.85 -4.35
N GLY A 145 -6.86 -9.90 -5.14
CA GLY A 145 -7.44 -10.01 -6.48
C GLY A 145 -8.96 -9.87 -6.48
N PHE A 146 -9.66 -10.62 -5.62
CA PHE A 146 -11.13 -10.56 -5.54
C PHE A 146 -11.63 -9.27 -4.88
N GLU A 147 -10.92 -8.70 -3.93
CA GLU A 147 -11.24 -7.37 -3.37
C GLU A 147 -11.13 -6.27 -4.43
N ARG A 148 -10.14 -6.32 -5.32
CA ARG A 148 -10.03 -5.35 -6.42
C ARG A 148 -11.19 -5.44 -7.41
N ILE A 149 -11.71 -6.64 -7.65
CA ILE A 149 -12.93 -6.82 -8.46
C ILE A 149 -14.15 -6.18 -7.76
N LEU A 150 -14.32 -6.36 -6.45
CA LEU A 150 -15.37 -5.70 -5.68
C LEU A 150 -15.26 -4.17 -5.71
N GLN A 151 -14.05 -3.64 -5.57
CA GLN A 151 -13.78 -2.20 -5.66
C GLN A 151 -14.14 -1.66 -7.05
N SER A 152 -13.74 -2.38 -8.10
CA SER A 152 -13.98 -2.00 -9.50
C SER A 152 -15.47 -1.89 -9.85
N THR A 153 -16.32 -2.62 -9.16
CA THR A 153 -17.77 -2.60 -9.31
C THR A 153 -18.48 -1.65 -8.34
N GLY A 154 -17.72 -0.89 -7.54
CA GLY A 154 -18.25 0.06 -6.58
C GLY A 154 -18.66 -0.54 -5.23
N ARG A 155 -18.30 -1.78 -4.94
CA ARG A 155 -18.69 -2.53 -3.74
C ARG A 155 -17.62 -2.51 -2.65
N THR A 156 -17.09 -1.32 -2.36
CA THR A 156 -15.98 -1.12 -1.40
C THR A 156 -16.34 -1.51 0.04
N ILE A 157 -17.62 -1.49 0.40
CA ILE A 157 -18.07 -1.94 1.71
C ILE A 157 -17.77 -3.42 1.96
N PHE A 158 -17.89 -4.27 0.94
CA PHE A 158 -17.53 -5.68 1.06
C PHE A 158 -16.03 -5.87 1.19
N THR A 159 -15.21 -5.04 0.53
CA THR A 159 -13.77 -5.03 0.74
C THR A 159 -13.42 -4.66 2.18
N MET A 160 -14.08 -3.65 2.75
CA MET A 160 -13.91 -3.30 4.17
C MET A 160 -14.25 -4.48 5.07
N ILE A 161 -15.35 -5.18 4.82
CA ILE A 161 -15.77 -6.34 5.63
C ILE A 161 -14.73 -7.46 5.53
N THR A 162 -14.23 -7.79 4.34
CA THR A 162 -13.23 -8.86 4.15
C THR A 162 -11.92 -8.54 4.86
N GLN A 163 -11.39 -7.34 4.68
CA GLN A 163 -10.15 -6.90 5.32
C GLN A 163 -10.28 -6.83 6.84
N SER A 164 -11.38 -6.25 7.35
CA SER A 164 -11.63 -6.17 8.78
C SER A 164 -11.80 -7.54 9.41
N THR A 165 -12.50 -8.46 8.76
CA THR A 165 -12.66 -9.84 9.24
C THR A 165 -11.32 -10.56 9.30
N GLY A 166 -10.48 -10.45 8.26
CA GLY A 166 -9.14 -11.03 8.26
C GLY A 166 -8.27 -10.49 9.39
N ALA A 167 -8.30 -9.18 9.61
CA ALA A 167 -7.56 -8.52 10.69
C ALA A 167 -8.05 -8.96 12.08
N ILE A 168 -9.36 -9.04 12.30
CA ILE A 168 -9.94 -9.49 13.57
C ILE A 168 -9.58 -10.96 13.86
N ILE A 169 -9.67 -11.84 12.88
CA ILE A 169 -9.27 -13.25 13.01
C ILE A 169 -7.79 -13.35 13.38
N ASN A 170 -6.93 -12.58 12.72
CA ASN A 170 -5.51 -12.54 13.06
C ASN A 170 -5.28 -12.09 14.50
N ILE A 171 -5.87 -10.97 14.93
CA ILE A 171 -5.74 -10.43 16.30
C ILE A 171 -6.19 -11.45 17.34
N ILE A 172 -7.25 -12.22 17.07
CA ILE A 172 -7.76 -13.25 17.98
C ILE A 172 -6.83 -14.47 18.01
N LEU A 173 -6.34 -14.92 16.87
CA LEU A 173 -5.50 -16.11 16.76
C LEU A 173 -4.07 -15.88 17.22
N ASP A 174 -3.53 -14.67 17.10
CA ASP A 174 -2.16 -14.35 17.51
C ASP A 174 -1.86 -14.82 18.94
N PRO A 175 -2.53 -14.34 20.00
CA PRO A 175 -2.23 -14.77 21.36
C PRO A 175 -2.51 -16.27 21.58
N ILE A 176 -3.50 -16.84 20.90
CA ILE A 176 -3.86 -18.25 21.03
C ILE A 176 -2.75 -19.15 20.50
N LEU A 177 -2.22 -18.86 19.31
CA LEU A 177 -1.22 -19.69 18.64
C LEU A 177 0.22 -19.35 19.09
N ILE A 178 0.50 -18.09 19.36
CA ILE A 178 1.82 -17.65 19.81
C ILE A 178 2.13 -18.22 21.20
N PHE A 179 1.20 -18.06 22.16
CA PHE A 179 1.39 -18.42 23.56
C PHE A 179 0.81 -19.76 23.95
N GLY A 180 0.02 -20.39 23.08
CA GLY A 180 -0.59 -21.69 23.35
C GLY A 180 -1.76 -21.61 24.33
N LEU A 181 -2.70 -20.68 24.11
CA LEU A 181 -3.89 -20.54 24.94
C LEU A 181 -4.98 -21.55 24.53
N PHE A 182 -5.95 -21.78 25.42
CA PHE A 182 -7.12 -22.64 25.19
C PHE A 182 -6.77 -24.08 24.76
N GLY A 183 -5.66 -24.62 25.26
CA GLY A 183 -5.22 -25.98 24.94
C GLY A 183 -4.51 -26.15 23.60
N MET A 184 -4.26 -25.07 22.89
CA MET A 184 -3.44 -25.09 21.66
C MET A 184 -1.96 -25.19 22.01
N PRO A 185 -1.12 -25.83 21.16
CA PRO A 185 0.31 -25.86 21.38
C PRO A 185 0.92 -24.46 21.24
N LYS A 186 1.92 -24.15 22.07
CA LYS A 186 2.69 -22.91 21.94
C LYS A 186 3.56 -22.97 20.69
N MET A 187 3.23 -22.18 19.68
CA MET A 187 3.90 -22.20 18.37
C MET A 187 4.91 -21.04 18.21
N GLY A 188 4.92 -20.06 19.11
CA GLY A 188 5.83 -18.91 19.01
C GLY A 188 5.67 -18.13 17.70
N VAL A 189 6.79 -17.90 17.02
CA VAL A 189 6.83 -17.12 15.75
C VAL A 189 6.04 -17.82 14.63
N ALA A 190 6.08 -19.16 14.57
CA ALA A 190 5.25 -19.92 13.62
C ALA A 190 3.76 -19.68 13.85
N GLY A 191 3.34 -19.53 15.11
CA GLY A 191 1.96 -19.21 15.47
C GLY A 191 1.51 -17.86 14.92
N ALA A 192 2.36 -16.83 14.96
CA ALA A 192 2.09 -15.53 14.34
C ALA A 192 1.90 -15.64 12.82
N ALA A 193 2.76 -16.40 12.15
CA ALA A 193 2.64 -16.65 10.71
C ALA A 193 1.33 -17.37 10.36
N ILE A 194 0.97 -18.41 11.10
CA ILE A 194 -0.26 -19.18 10.90
C ILE A 194 -1.50 -18.30 11.15
N ALA A 195 -1.49 -17.47 12.19
CA ALA A 195 -2.58 -16.53 12.47
C ALA A 195 -2.79 -15.54 11.31
N THR A 196 -1.71 -14.96 10.82
CA THR A 196 -1.72 -14.04 9.66
C THR A 196 -2.29 -14.71 8.42
N VAL A 197 -1.77 -15.87 8.05
CA VAL A 197 -2.21 -16.63 6.87
C VAL A 197 -3.67 -17.08 7.00
N THR A 198 -4.10 -17.52 8.18
CA THR A 198 -5.50 -17.92 8.43
C THR A 198 -6.44 -16.73 8.23
N GLY A 199 -6.09 -15.55 8.75
CA GLY A 199 -6.84 -14.33 8.53
C GLY A 199 -6.98 -13.99 7.05
N GLN A 200 -5.89 -14.07 6.29
CA GLN A 200 -5.87 -13.82 4.85
C GLN A 200 -6.71 -14.83 4.05
N ILE A 201 -6.65 -16.11 4.40
CA ILE A 201 -7.45 -17.16 3.74
C ILE A 201 -8.94 -16.96 4.03
N CYS A 202 -9.32 -16.65 5.27
CA CYS A 202 -10.71 -16.34 5.61
C CYS A 202 -11.23 -15.11 4.86
N ALA A 203 -10.40 -14.05 4.78
CA ALA A 203 -10.73 -12.87 3.99
C ALA A 203 -10.88 -13.20 2.49
N ALA A 204 -10.01 -14.05 1.94
CA ALA A 204 -10.10 -14.51 0.56
C ALA A 204 -11.41 -15.28 0.30
N ILE A 205 -11.77 -16.20 1.18
CA ILE A 205 -13.04 -16.95 1.08
C ILE A 205 -14.23 -16.00 1.08
N LEU A 206 -14.24 -15.00 1.96
CA LEU A 206 -15.30 -13.99 2.00
C LEU A 206 -15.32 -13.14 0.73
N ALA A 207 -14.16 -12.71 0.23
CA ALA A 207 -14.06 -11.92 -0.99
C ALA A 207 -14.58 -12.68 -2.21
N ILE A 208 -14.22 -13.97 -2.33
CA ILE A 208 -14.76 -14.86 -3.38
C ILE A 208 -16.28 -15.01 -3.23
N THR A 209 -16.76 -15.28 -2.00
CA THR A 209 -18.20 -15.43 -1.74
C THR A 209 -18.98 -14.17 -2.10
N PHE A 210 -18.49 -12.98 -1.73
CA PHE A 210 -19.14 -11.73 -2.08
C PHE A 210 -19.13 -11.44 -3.59
N ASN A 211 -18.06 -11.80 -4.30
CA ASN A 211 -18.05 -11.70 -5.75
C ASN A 211 -19.07 -12.61 -6.42
N LEU A 212 -19.23 -13.84 -5.92
CA LEU A 212 -20.18 -14.80 -6.51
C LEU A 212 -21.64 -14.49 -6.15
N THR A 213 -21.90 -13.93 -4.96
CA THR A 213 -23.27 -13.75 -4.46
C THR A 213 -23.80 -12.31 -4.50
N LYS A 214 -22.91 -11.31 -4.44
CA LYS A 214 -23.27 -9.90 -4.29
C LYS A 214 -22.74 -9.01 -5.42
N ASN A 215 -22.08 -9.58 -6.42
CA ASN A 215 -21.51 -8.82 -7.52
C ASN A 215 -22.07 -9.27 -8.89
N PRO A 216 -23.29 -8.81 -9.26
CA PRO A 216 -23.91 -9.19 -10.54
C PRO A 216 -23.28 -8.53 -11.76
N ASP A 217 -22.38 -7.53 -11.56
CA ASP A 217 -21.78 -6.77 -12.68
C ASP A 217 -20.63 -7.53 -13.36
N VAL A 218 -20.07 -8.54 -12.70
CA VAL A 218 -18.95 -9.35 -13.21
C VAL A 218 -19.22 -10.83 -12.97
N HIS A 219 -19.21 -11.59 -14.04
CA HIS A 219 -19.34 -13.05 -13.99
C HIS A 219 -17.98 -13.70 -14.23
N ILE A 220 -17.44 -14.29 -13.18
CA ILE A 220 -16.15 -15.00 -13.23
C ILE A 220 -16.41 -16.47 -13.46
N SER A 221 -15.89 -17.01 -14.58
CA SER A 221 -15.99 -18.42 -14.92
C SER A 221 -14.68 -18.94 -15.47
N PHE A 222 -14.09 -19.89 -14.76
CA PHE A 222 -12.87 -20.57 -15.23
C PHE A 222 -13.15 -21.81 -16.10
N LYS A 223 -14.42 -22.09 -16.40
CA LYS A 223 -14.77 -23.21 -17.28
C LYS A 223 -14.31 -22.91 -18.72
N GLY A 224 -13.33 -23.67 -19.21
CA GLY A 224 -12.72 -23.43 -20.51
C GLY A 224 -11.82 -22.19 -20.58
N PHE A 225 -11.38 -21.66 -19.43
CA PHE A 225 -10.51 -20.50 -19.38
C PHE A 225 -9.22 -20.72 -20.17
N LYS A 226 -8.86 -19.72 -20.96
CA LYS A 226 -7.57 -19.62 -21.64
C LYS A 226 -7.01 -18.23 -21.40
N PRO A 227 -5.77 -18.11 -20.90
CA PRO A 227 -5.13 -16.81 -20.71
C PRO A 227 -5.07 -16.03 -22.03
N GLN A 228 -5.48 -14.76 -21.98
CA GLN A 228 -5.45 -13.88 -23.14
C GLN A 228 -4.42 -12.77 -22.95
N ILE A 229 -3.36 -12.82 -23.73
CA ILE A 229 -2.19 -11.94 -23.60
C ILE A 229 -2.55 -10.44 -23.62
N ILE A 230 -3.62 -10.06 -24.33
CA ILE A 230 -4.03 -8.66 -24.41
C ILE A 230 -4.51 -8.14 -23.03
N PHE A 231 -5.31 -8.91 -22.30
CA PHE A 231 -5.78 -8.53 -20.97
C PHE A 231 -4.65 -8.57 -19.95
N VAL A 232 -3.80 -9.61 -20.01
CA VAL A 232 -2.61 -9.73 -19.18
C VAL A 232 -1.69 -8.52 -19.37
N LYS A 233 -1.38 -8.15 -20.62
CA LYS A 233 -0.54 -7.00 -20.95
C LYS A 233 -1.14 -5.69 -20.44
N ASN A 234 -2.44 -5.49 -20.60
CA ASN A 234 -3.13 -4.28 -20.16
C ASN A 234 -3.10 -4.16 -18.62
N ILE A 235 -3.36 -5.23 -17.90
CA ILE A 235 -3.26 -5.25 -16.43
C ILE A 235 -1.83 -4.96 -15.98
N LEU A 236 -0.85 -5.63 -16.56
CA LEU A 236 0.56 -5.47 -16.18
C LEU A 236 1.15 -4.11 -16.58
N SER A 237 0.59 -3.44 -17.59
CA SER A 237 1.02 -2.08 -17.97
C SER A 237 0.81 -1.03 -16.86
N VAL A 238 -0.14 -1.28 -15.96
CA VAL A 238 -0.37 -0.49 -14.74
C VAL A 238 0.20 -1.20 -13.52
N GLY A 239 0.10 -2.53 -13.49
CA GLY A 239 0.52 -3.36 -12.36
C GLY A 239 2.03 -3.32 -12.12
N ILE A 240 2.86 -3.52 -13.14
CA ILE A 240 4.32 -3.51 -13.01
C ILE A 240 4.84 -2.16 -12.51
N PRO A 241 4.45 -1.01 -13.08
CA PRO A 241 4.81 0.29 -12.53
C PRO A 241 4.39 0.46 -11.06
N SER A 242 3.22 -0.05 -10.66
CA SER A 242 2.74 0.02 -9.29
C SER A 242 3.57 -0.83 -8.33
N ILE A 243 4.01 -2.02 -8.76
CA ILE A 243 4.95 -2.87 -8.00
C ILE A 243 6.26 -2.13 -7.76
N ILE A 244 6.83 -1.53 -8.80
CA ILE A 244 8.07 -0.76 -8.72
C ILE A 244 7.91 0.42 -7.76
N MET A 245 6.80 1.16 -7.84
CA MET A 245 6.52 2.28 -6.93
C MET A 245 6.52 1.87 -5.47
N SER A 246 5.92 0.73 -5.14
CA SER A 246 5.93 0.20 -3.78
C SER A 246 7.33 -0.19 -3.30
N SER A 247 8.16 -0.70 -4.19
CA SER A 247 9.55 -1.10 -3.89
C SER A 247 10.50 0.10 -3.73
N VAL A 248 10.24 1.20 -4.44
CA VAL A 248 11.04 2.43 -4.35
C VAL A 248 11.07 3.02 -2.93
N GLY A 249 9.95 2.91 -2.18
CA GLY A 249 9.88 3.34 -0.79
C GLY A 249 10.89 2.64 0.12
N SER A 250 11.09 1.34 -0.08
CA SER A 250 12.09 0.56 0.68
C SER A 250 13.52 1.00 0.35
N ALA A 251 13.82 1.25 -0.92
CA ALA A 251 15.13 1.74 -1.35
C ALA A 251 15.40 3.15 -0.78
N MET A 252 14.42 4.02 -0.75
CA MET A 252 14.50 5.34 -0.15
C MET A 252 14.79 5.27 1.35
N THR A 253 14.05 4.42 2.08
CA THR A 253 14.26 4.23 3.52
C THR A 253 15.67 3.72 3.82
N PHE A 254 16.15 2.77 3.05
CA PHE A 254 17.53 2.27 3.19
C PHE A 254 18.56 3.39 2.96
N GLY A 255 18.40 4.19 1.91
CA GLY A 255 19.29 5.32 1.61
C GLY A 255 19.27 6.39 2.69
N MET A 256 18.09 6.76 3.19
CA MET A 256 17.94 7.71 4.29
C MET A 256 18.58 7.21 5.59
N ASN A 257 18.38 5.96 5.94
CA ASN A 257 19.02 5.38 7.14
C ASN A 257 20.55 5.39 7.03
N LYS A 258 21.11 5.14 5.85
CA LYS A 258 22.56 5.25 5.60
C LYS A 258 23.09 6.69 5.79
N ILE A 259 22.32 7.67 5.39
CA ILE A 259 22.67 9.08 5.62
C ILE A 259 22.56 9.45 7.11
N LEU A 260 21.45 9.07 7.75
CA LEU A 260 21.17 9.44 9.13
C LEU A 260 22.10 8.77 10.15
N ILE A 261 22.53 7.53 9.90
CA ILE A 261 23.45 6.83 10.81
C ILE A 261 24.82 7.50 10.92
N THR A 262 25.19 8.31 9.94
CA THR A 262 26.43 9.08 9.97
C THR A 262 26.41 10.15 11.05
N PHE A 263 25.23 10.56 11.51
CA PHE A 263 25.07 11.53 12.62
C PHE A 263 24.93 10.81 13.96
N SER A 264 23.94 9.93 14.08
CA SER A 264 23.72 9.13 15.29
C SER A 264 22.70 8.03 15.06
N SER A 265 22.70 7.01 15.94
CA SER A 265 21.62 6.00 15.97
C SER A 265 20.27 6.63 16.35
N THR A 266 20.29 7.68 17.17
CA THR A 266 19.08 8.43 17.56
C THR A 266 18.41 9.09 16.35
N ALA A 267 19.18 9.61 15.39
CA ALA A 267 18.64 10.17 14.15
C ALA A 267 17.88 9.12 13.33
N VAL A 268 18.39 7.90 13.25
CA VAL A 268 17.72 6.76 12.59
C VAL A 268 16.45 6.39 13.37
N ALA A 269 16.49 6.39 14.71
CA ALA A 269 15.31 6.11 15.54
C ALA A 269 14.21 7.17 15.35
N VAL A 270 14.56 8.44 15.26
CA VAL A 270 13.62 9.54 14.94
C VAL A 270 12.95 9.31 13.60
N PHE A 271 13.71 8.93 12.58
CA PHE A 271 13.15 8.64 11.26
C PHE A 271 12.21 7.44 11.28
N GLY A 272 12.55 6.40 12.05
CA GLY A 272 11.68 5.24 12.24
C GLY A 272 10.34 5.59 12.90
N VAL A 273 10.37 6.44 13.95
CA VAL A 273 9.14 6.94 14.59
C VAL A 273 8.34 7.83 13.65
N TYR A 274 9.02 8.73 12.93
CA TYR A 274 8.36 9.53 11.90
C TYR A 274 7.61 8.65 10.88
N PHE A 275 8.22 7.57 10.42
CA PHE A 275 7.59 6.65 9.45
C PHE A 275 6.31 6.02 9.99
N LYS A 276 6.32 5.61 11.26
CA LYS A 276 5.12 5.06 11.93
C LYS A 276 4.02 6.11 12.07
N LEU A 277 4.36 7.30 12.54
CA LEU A 277 3.42 8.42 12.67
C LEU A 277 2.86 8.87 11.31
N ASN A 278 3.73 8.96 10.31
CA ASN A 278 3.38 9.31 8.95
C ASN A 278 2.35 8.32 8.35
N SER A 279 2.47 7.04 8.65
CA SER A 279 1.52 6.02 8.16
C SER A 279 0.08 6.33 8.59
N PHE A 280 -0.15 6.80 9.82
CA PHE A 280 -1.50 7.17 10.28
C PHE A 280 -2.10 8.36 9.52
N VAL A 281 -1.27 9.31 9.07
CA VAL A 281 -1.74 10.47 8.31
C VAL A 281 -1.97 10.11 6.84
N PHE A 282 -1.12 9.26 6.26
CA PHE A 282 -1.16 8.92 4.85
C PHE A 282 -2.15 7.78 4.52
N MET A 283 -2.39 6.84 5.44
CA MET A 283 -3.34 5.75 5.21
C MET A 283 -4.75 6.20 4.83
N PRO A 284 -5.35 7.23 5.46
CA PRO A 284 -6.64 7.76 5.00
C PRO A 284 -6.60 8.26 3.56
N VAL A 285 -5.50 8.87 3.11
CA VAL A 285 -5.34 9.34 1.72
C VAL A 285 -5.23 8.16 0.77
N PHE A 286 -4.53 7.10 1.13
CA PHE A 286 -4.51 5.86 0.34
C PHE A 286 -5.89 5.20 0.27
N GLY A 287 -6.65 5.22 1.37
CA GLY A 287 -8.05 4.77 1.38
C GLY A 287 -8.93 5.60 0.44
N LEU A 288 -8.78 6.92 0.46
CA LEU A 288 -9.45 7.83 -0.47
C LEU A 288 -9.13 7.47 -1.93
N ASN A 289 -7.86 7.22 -2.25
CA ASN A 289 -7.43 6.85 -3.59
C ASN A 289 -7.97 5.50 -4.04
N ASN A 290 -8.01 4.51 -3.15
CA ASN A 290 -8.61 3.20 -3.46
C ASN A 290 -10.10 3.31 -3.82
N GLY A 291 -10.82 4.27 -3.24
CA GLY A 291 -12.19 4.60 -3.62
C GLY A 291 -12.30 5.44 -4.89
N MET A 292 -11.34 6.32 -5.15
CA MET A 292 -11.33 7.24 -6.30
C MET A 292 -10.98 6.53 -7.61
N VAL A 293 -9.97 5.66 -7.61
CA VAL A 293 -9.44 5.00 -8.83
C VAL A 293 -10.55 4.35 -9.66
N PRO A 294 -11.43 3.51 -9.12
CA PRO A 294 -12.50 2.91 -9.91
C PRO A 294 -13.50 3.94 -10.47
N ILE A 295 -13.75 5.04 -9.76
CA ILE A 295 -14.64 6.10 -10.26
C ILE A 295 -14.01 6.81 -11.47
N VAL A 296 -12.72 7.15 -11.39
CA VAL A 296 -11.98 7.81 -12.47
C VAL A 296 -11.90 6.89 -13.69
N SER A 297 -11.49 5.62 -13.49
CA SER A 297 -11.38 4.64 -14.57
C SER A 297 -12.73 4.36 -15.25
N TYR A 298 -13.80 4.22 -14.47
CA TYR A 298 -15.16 4.04 -14.99
C TYR A 298 -15.61 5.23 -15.84
N ASN A 299 -15.46 6.46 -15.33
CA ASN A 299 -15.88 7.65 -16.06
C ASN A 299 -14.98 7.94 -17.28
N TYR A 300 -13.73 7.50 -17.22
CA TYR A 300 -12.86 7.50 -18.40
C TYR A 300 -13.40 6.56 -19.51
N GLY A 301 -13.74 5.32 -19.15
CA GLY A 301 -14.37 4.38 -20.07
C GLY A 301 -15.73 4.88 -20.60
N ALA A 302 -16.52 5.51 -19.74
CA ALA A 302 -17.82 6.10 -20.09
C ALA A 302 -17.72 7.43 -20.86
N GLN A 303 -16.52 7.91 -21.18
CA GLN A 303 -16.26 9.18 -21.88
C GLN A 303 -16.87 10.42 -21.18
N ASN A 304 -17.02 10.36 -19.85
CA ASN A 304 -17.65 11.41 -19.06
C ASN A 304 -16.62 12.35 -18.42
N LYS A 305 -16.13 13.29 -19.20
CA LYS A 305 -15.15 14.31 -18.81
C LYS A 305 -15.55 15.09 -17.55
N LYS A 306 -16.81 15.53 -17.47
CA LYS A 306 -17.29 16.36 -16.34
C LYS A 306 -17.20 15.61 -15.02
N ARG A 307 -17.66 14.36 -14.98
CA ARG A 307 -17.60 13.52 -13.77
C ARG A 307 -16.18 13.14 -13.39
N LEU A 308 -15.36 12.76 -14.37
CA LEU A 308 -13.96 12.42 -14.18
C LEU A 308 -13.20 13.59 -13.54
N THR A 309 -13.26 14.77 -14.15
CA THR A 309 -12.57 15.97 -13.67
C THR A 309 -13.06 16.39 -12.28
N LYS A 310 -14.38 16.32 -12.04
CA LYS A 310 -14.97 16.63 -10.73
C LYS A 310 -14.50 15.66 -9.66
N THR A 311 -14.38 14.36 -9.97
CA THR A 311 -13.88 13.34 -9.04
C THR A 311 -12.46 13.67 -8.61
N ILE A 312 -11.57 13.94 -9.56
CA ILE A 312 -10.17 14.25 -9.26
C ILE A 312 -10.05 15.53 -8.41
N LYS A 313 -10.79 16.59 -8.76
CA LYS A 313 -10.79 17.85 -7.98
C LYS A 313 -11.26 17.65 -6.55
N LEU A 314 -12.35 16.91 -6.35
CA LEU A 314 -12.86 16.61 -5.00
C LEU A 314 -11.88 15.72 -4.22
N ALA A 315 -11.26 14.73 -4.85
CA ALA A 315 -10.27 13.89 -4.22
C ALA A 315 -9.03 14.68 -3.76
N ILE A 316 -8.55 15.62 -4.60
CA ILE A 316 -7.46 16.53 -4.21
C ILE A 316 -7.87 17.38 -3.00
N MET A 317 -9.07 17.94 -3.01
CA MET A 317 -9.57 18.75 -1.89
C MET A 317 -9.63 17.93 -0.60
N TYR A 318 -10.19 16.72 -0.62
CA TYR A 318 -10.28 15.86 0.56
C TYR A 318 -8.89 15.39 1.03
N ALA A 319 -7.99 15.03 0.10
CA ALA A 319 -6.62 14.67 0.44
C ALA A 319 -5.88 15.83 1.12
N VAL A 320 -6.00 17.04 0.60
CA VAL A 320 -5.40 18.24 1.21
C VAL A 320 -5.99 18.51 2.59
N CYS A 321 -7.31 18.38 2.79
CA CYS A 321 -7.94 18.53 4.10
C CYS A 321 -7.39 17.50 5.11
N ILE A 322 -7.26 16.25 4.73
CA ILE A 322 -6.67 15.18 5.58
C ILE A 322 -5.22 15.52 5.92
N MET A 323 -4.44 15.94 4.94
CA MET A 323 -3.03 16.30 5.13
C MET A 323 -2.85 17.55 6.00
N LEU A 324 -3.74 18.54 5.90
CA LEU A 324 -3.73 19.71 6.78
C LEU A 324 -3.97 19.33 8.25
N ILE A 325 -4.84 18.36 8.51
CA ILE A 325 -5.01 17.80 9.87
C ILE A 325 -3.69 17.18 10.34
N GLY A 326 -3.02 16.40 9.49
CA GLY A 326 -1.70 15.85 9.76
C GLY A 326 -0.66 16.92 10.05
N ILE A 327 -0.61 18.00 9.26
CA ILE A 327 0.27 19.14 9.48
C ILE A 327 0.02 19.76 10.87
N MET A 328 -1.24 20.03 11.22
CA MET A 328 -1.60 20.59 12.53
C MET A 328 -1.12 19.71 13.68
N LEU A 329 -1.32 18.40 13.60
CA LEU A 329 -0.86 17.46 14.63
C LEU A 329 0.67 17.51 14.79
N PHE A 330 1.42 17.50 13.70
CA PHE A 330 2.88 17.50 13.71
C PHE A 330 3.49 18.87 14.10
N GLN A 331 2.77 19.96 13.84
CA GLN A 331 3.22 21.32 14.21
C GLN A 331 2.96 21.63 15.68
N PHE A 332 1.76 21.29 16.18
CA PHE A 332 1.34 21.69 17.52
C PHE A 332 1.61 20.66 18.62
N MET A 333 1.71 19.37 18.26
CA MET A 333 1.85 18.27 19.23
C MET A 333 3.02 17.30 18.90
N PRO A 334 4.17 17.77 18.37
CA PRO A 334 5.25 16.85 17.99
C PRO A 334 5.88 16.14 19.19
N ASP A 335 5.97 16.81 20.33
CA ASP A 335 6.48 16.27 21.59
C ASP A 335 5.59 15.16 22.14
N VAL A 336 4.26 15.34 22.10
CA VAL A 336 3.30 14.32 22.53
C VAL A 336 3.39 13.08 21.61
N LEU A 337 3.46 13.29 20.31
CA LEU A 337 3.58 12.20 19.32
C LEU A 337 4.86 11.38 19.51
N LEU A 338 5.99 12.04 19.78
CA LEU A 338 7.27 11.36 20.03
C LEU A 338 7.27 10.62 21.37
N LYS A 339 6.68 11.21 22.42
CA LYS A 339 6.56 10.59 23.75
C LYS A 339 5.71 9.31 23.75
N LEU A 340 4.79 9.13 22.79
CA LEU A 340 4.08 7.87 22.60
C LEU A 340 5.01 6.69 22.27
N PHE A 341 6.23 6.98 21.82
CA PHE A 341 7.27 5.99 21.52
C PHE A 341 8.43 6.02 22.51
N ASP A 342 8.18 6.47 23.74
CA ASP A 342 9.19 6.55 24.82
C ASP A 342 10.44 7.33 24.42
N ALA A 343 10.26 8.45 23.68
CA ALA A 343 11.36 9.26 23.20
C ALA A 343 12.19 9.86 24.34
N SER A 344 13.52 9.65 24.29
CA SER A 344 14.48 10.29 25.17
C SER A 344 14.60 11.79 24.90
N ASP A 345 15.18 12.56 25.81
CA ASP A 345 15.40 14.00 25.63
C ASP A 345 16.20 14.31 24.37
N HIS A 346 17.23 13.53 24.07
CA HIS A 346 18.00 13.66 22.84
C HIS A 346 17.18 13.33 21.59
N MET A 347 16.29 12.36 21.68
CA MET A 347 15.36 12.02 20.59
C MET A 347 14.31 13.12 20.37
N LEU A 348 13.87 13.80 21.42
CA LEU A 348 12.98 14.96 21.33
C LEU A 348 13.70 16.16 20.68
N GLU A 349 14.96 16.40 21.02
CA GLU A 349 15.77 17.47 20.46
C GLU A 349 15.90 17.37 18.93
N ILE A 350 16.12 16.17 18.41
CA ILE A 350 16.22 15.91 16.97
C ILE A 350 14.83 15.77 16.34
N GLY A 351 13.90 15.10 17.01
CA GLY A 351 12.61 14.69 16.47
C GLY A 351 11.60 15.82 16.34
N ILE A 352 11.53 16.75 17.27
CA ILE A 352 10.57 17.87 17.20
C ILE A 352 10.83 18.74 15.96
N PRO A 353 12.05 19.22 15.70
CA PRO A 353 12.34 19.91 14.44
C PRO A 353 12.08 19.05 13.21
N ALA A 354 12.43 17.76 13.25
CA ALA A 354 12.21 16.84 12.15
C ALA A 354 10.72 16.74 11.78
N LEU A 355 9.85 16.48 12.75
CA LEU A 355 8.40 16.37 12.52
C LEU A 355 7.82 17.68 11.97
N ARG A 356 8.22 18.81 12.52
CA ARG A 356 7.75 20.12 12.08
C ARG A 356 8.17 20.44 10.65
N VAL A 357 9.44 20.21 10.31
CA VAL A 357 9.94 20.49 8.96
C VAL A 357 9.34 19.57 7.92
N ILE A 358 9.34 18.25 8.18
CA ILE A 358 8.84 17.28 7.22
C ILE A 358 7.34 17.47 6.96
N SER A 359 6.55 17.75 8.00
CA SER A 359 5.10 17.90 7.85
C SER A 359 4.67 19.02 6.92
N LEU A 360 5.50 20.04 6.69
CA LEU A 360 5.20 21.12 5.75
C LEU A 360 4.97 20.60 4.31
N SER A 361 5.56 19.46 3.97
CA SER A 361 5.41 18.82 2.66
C SER A 361 4.09 18.05 2.48
N PHE A 362 3.36 17.77 3.54
CA PHE A 362 2.20 16.86 3.51
C PHE A 362 1.09 17.31 2.56
N ALA A 363 0.77 18.59 2.52
CA ALA A 363 -0.25 19.10 1.62
C ALA A 363 0.12 18.86 0.15
N PHE A 364 1.38 19.09 -0.22
CA PHE A 364 1.90 18.82 -1.57
C PHE A 364 1.90 17.31 -1.86
N ALA A 365 2.29 16.49 -0.89
CA ALA A 365 2.25 15.04 -1.01
C ALA A 365 0.83 14.53 -1.28
N GLY A 366 -0.18 15.06 -0.60
CA GLY A 366 -1.58 14.72 -0.84
C GLY A 366 -2.01 14.97 -2.28
N ILE A 367 -1.65 16.11 -2.86
CA ILE A 367 -1.92 16.45 -4.26
C ILE A 367 -1.20 15.47 -5.20
N CYS A 368 0.09 15.24 -4.97
CA CYS A 368 0.90 14.33 -5.79
C CYS A 368 0.35 12.90 -5.80
N ILE A 369 -0.07 12.39 -4.64
CA ILE A 369 -0.63 11.05 -4.49
C ILE A 369 -1.93 10.91 -5.29
N VAL A 370 -2.84 11.88 -5.21
CA VAL A 370 -4.11 11.86 -5.98
C VAL A 370 -3.84 11.94 -7.49
N ILE A 371 -2.95 12.81 -7.93
CA ILE A 371 -2.58 12.93 -9.35
C ILE A 371 -1.94 11.63 -9.85
N SER A 372 -1.02 11.07 -9.10
CA SER A 372 -0.36 9.80 -9.42
C SER A 372 -1.36 8.65 -9.56
N SER A 373 -2.28 8.52 -8.61
CA SER A 373 -3.36 7.54 -8.67
C SER A 373 -4.33 7.77 -9.83
N SER A 374 -4.57 9.03 -10.19
CA SER A 374 -5.39 9.38 -11.36
C SER A 374 -4.71 8.96 -12.67
N LEU A 375 -3.39 9.10 -12.78
CA LEU A 375 -2.64 8.61 -13.95
C LEU A 375 -2.70 7.09 -14.06
N GLN A 376 -2.64 6.36 -12.94
CA GLN A 376 -2.85 4.90 -12.92
C GLN A 376 -4.26 4.53 -13.38
N ALA A 377 -5.27 5.24 -12.88
CA ALA A 377 -6.67 5.04 -13.24
C ALA A 377 -6.94 5.26 -14.73
N LEU A 378 -6.19 6.17 -15.36
CA LEU A 378 -6.24 6.40 -16.81
C LEU A 378 -5.43 5.40 -17.64
N GLY A 379 -4.76 4.43 -17.00
CA GLY A 379 -3.93 3.42 -17.66
C GLY A 379 -2.48 3.85 -17.90
N HIS A 380 -2.05 4.98 -17.36
CA HIS A 380 -0.70 5.53 -17.53
C HIS A 380 0.18 5.32 -16.29
N GLY A 381 0.27 4.08 -15.82
CA GLY A 381 1.05 3.70 -14.63
C GLY A 381 2.54 4.07 -14.73
N PHE A 382 3.11 4.07 -15.93
CA PHE A 382 4.51 4.47 -16.15
C PHE A 382 4.79 5.93 -15.73
N LEU A 383 3.89 6.86 -16.01
CA LEU A 383 4.06 8.26 -15.59
C LEU A 383 3.99 8.40 -14.06
N SER A 384 3.09 7.65 -13.44
CA SER A 384 2.99 7.57 -11.99
C SER A 384 4.27 7.02 -11.34
N MET A 385 4.84 5.97 -11.92
CA MET A 385 6.12 5.40 -11.50
C MET A 385 7.26 6.42 -11.62
N MET A 386 7.33 7.17 -12.72
CA MET A 386 8.35 8.20 -12.92
C MET A 386 8.28 9.30 -11.84
N ILE A 387 7.06 9.73 -11.46
CA ILE A 387 6.88 10.67 -10.35
C ILE A 387 7.46 10.10 -9.06
N SER A 388 7.16 8.85 -8.74
CA SER A 388 7.61 8.20 -7.50
C SER A 388 9.13 8.02 -7.46
N ILE A 389 9.75 7.55 -8.54
CA ILE A 389 11.20 7.39 -8.65
C ILE A 389 11.90 8.75 -8.53
N THR A 390 11.42 9.75 -9.27
CA THR A 390 12.00 11.11 -9.25
C THR A 390 11.93 11.68 -7.84
N ARG A 391 10.78 11.60 -7.18
CA ARG A 391 10.60 12.09 -5.81
C ARG A 391 11.56 11.43 -4.83
N GLN A 392 11.59 10.11 -4.78
CA GLN A 392 12.22 9.36 -3.70
C GLN A 392 13.70 9.08 -3.94
N LEU A 393 14.11 8.78 -5.17
CA LEU A 393 15.49 8.41 -5.49
C LEU A 393 16.30 9.53 -6.12
N ILE A 394 15.69 10.31 -7.02
CA ILE A 394 16.43 11.33 -7.79
C ILE A 394 16.51 12.67 -7.04
N ILE A 395 15.48 13.05 -6.30
CA ILE A 395 15.45 14.32 -5.57
C ILE A 395 15.74 14.12 -4.09
N LEU A 396 14.98 13.25 -3.39
CA LEU A 396 15.07 13.12 -1.94
C LEU A 396 16.46 12.69 -1.47
N LEU A 397 16.97 11.56 -1.96
CA LEU A 397 18.25 11.01 -1.50
C LEU A 397 19.44 11.93 -1.84
N PRO A 398 19.61 12.46 -3.05
CA PRO A 398 20.68 13.41 -3.33
C PRO A 398 20.57 14.70 -2.53
N SER A 399 19.37 15.26 -2.36
CA SER A 399 19.15 16.45 -1.54
C SER A 399 19.50 16.17 -0.07
N ALA A 400 19.08 15.04 0.47
CA ALA A 400 19.40 14.64 1.84
C ALA A 400 20.92 14.47 2.03
N TYR A 401 21.61 13.87 1.08
CA TYR A 401 23.07 13.71 1.12
C TYR A 401 23.78 15.06 1.10
N ILE A 402 23.39 15.97 0.22
CA ILE A 402 23.98 17.31 0.11
C ILE A 402 23.72 18.10 1.38
N LEU A 403 22.49 18.11 1.86
CA LEU A 403 22.13 18.84 3.09
C LEU A 403 22.80 18.24 4.33
N ALA A 404 22.99 16.94 4.40
CA ALA A 404 23.76 16.28 5.46
C ALA A 404 25.20 16.77 5.49
N LYS A 405 25.82 16.90 4.31
CA LYS A 405 27.23 17.32 4.19
C LYS A 405 27.47 18.79 4.56
N PHE A 406 26.54 19.68 4.20
CA PHE A 406 26.73 21.11 4.35
C PHE A 406 25.93 21.77 5.49
N GLY A 407 24.83 21.17 5.92
CA GLY A 407 23.88 21.77 6.88
C GLY A 407 23.59 20.95 8.15
N GLY A 408 24.19 19.78 8.28
CA GLY A 408 23.97 18.90 9.44
C GLY A 408 22.59 18.24 9.47
N ILE A 409 22.28 17.60 10.62
CA ILE A 409 21.07 16.77 10.77
C ILE A 409 19.77 17.54 10.56
N HIS A 410 19.66 18.76 11.07
CA HIS A 410 18.44 19.55 10.93
C HIS A 410 18.17 20.00 9.50
N ALA A 411 19.21 20.16 8.69
CA ALA A 411 19.07 20.48 7.28
C ALA A 411 18.55 19.29 6.45
N VAL A 412 18.90 18.05 6.85
CA VAL A 412 18.48 16.84 6.14
C VAL A 412 16.95 16.74 6.03
N TRP A 413 16.20 17.16 7.03
CA TRP A 413 14.74 17.12 7.02
C TRP A 413 14.09 17.97 5.93
N TRP A 414 14.76 19.01 5.49
CA TRP A 414 14.30 19.85 4.37
C TRP A 414 14.30 19.12 3.03
N SER A 415 15.05 18.02 2.91
CA SER A 415 15.05 17.21 1.68
C SER A 415 13.67 16.71 1.30
N PHE A 416 12.80 16.43 2.28
CA PHE A 416 11.42 16.03 2.02
C PHE A 416 10.60 17.13 1.35
N ASN A 417 10.76 18.38 1.80
CA ASN A 417 10.10 19.53 1.18
C ASN A 417 10.60 19.77 -0.25
N ILE A 418 11.90 19.68 -0.47
CA ILE A 418 12.51 19.82 -1.81
C ILE A 418 11.97 18.71 -2.74
N ALA A 419 11.92 17.47 -2.26
CA ALA A 419 11.42 16.34 -3.03
C ALA A 419 9.95 16.50 -3.41
N GLU A 420 9.11 16.97 -2.46
CA GLU A 420 7.68 17.16 -2.73
C GLU A 420 7.41 18.34 -3.67
N ILE A 421 8.16 19.42 -3.62
CA ILE A 421 8.07 20.52 -4.59
C ILE A 421 8.43 20.02 -5.99
N GLY A 422 9.51 19.25 -6.13
CA GLY A 422 9.90 18.65 -7.40
C GLY A 422 8.87 17.65 -7.91
N SER A 423 8.35 16.83 -7.04
CA SER A 423 7.28 15.86 -7.34
C SER A 423 5.99 16.56 -7.77
N LEU A 424 5.59 17.62 -7.08
CA LEU A 424 4.41 18.42 -7.43
C LEU A 424 4.55 19.02 -8.82
N THR A 425 5.70 19.61 -9.11
CA THR A 425 5.99 20.21 -10.44
C THR A 425 5.84 19.15 -11.53
N LEU A 426 6.49 18.00 -11.37
CA LEU A 426 6.43 16.91 -12.34
C LEU A 426 5.01 16.33 -12.47
N SER A 427 4.30 16.16 -11.35
CA SER A 427 2.92 15.68 -11.33
C SER A 427 1.98 16.61 -12.10
N LEU A 428 2.10 17.92 -11.89
CA LEU A 428 1.29 18.91 -12.58
C LEU A 428 1.60 18.95 -14.09
N LEU A 429 2.87 18.81 -14.47
CA LEU A 429 3.28 18.75 -15.87
C LEU A 429 2.71 17.52 -16.57
N PHE A 430 2.83 16.34 -15.96
CA PHE A 430 2.27 15.11 -16.50
C PHE A 430 0.75 15.14 -16.55
N PHE A 431 0.11 15.66 -15.51
CA PHE A 431 -1.35 15.79 -15.49
C PHE A 431 -1.84 16.76 -16.57
N LYS A 432 -1.18 17.92 -16.74
CA LYS A 432 -1.50 18.89 -17.81
C LYS A 432 -1.32 18.25 -19.19
N HIS A 433 -0.25 17.50 -19.41
CA HIS A 433 -0.03 16.78 -20.66
C HIS A 433 -1.16 15.79 -20.93
N MET A 434 -1.51 14.97 -19.94
CA MET A 434 -2.58 13.98 -20.05
C MET A 434 -3.97 14.62 -20.20
N TYR A 435 -4.20 15.75 -19.51
CA TYR A 435 -5.43 16.51 -19.67
C TYR A 435 -5.60 16.99 -21.12
N ASN A 436 -4.58 17.60 -21.69
CA ASN A 436 -4.61 18.11 -23.06
C ASN A 436 -4.71 17.00 -24.11
N LYS A 437 -4.03 15.87 -23.89
CA LYS A 437 -3.95 14.77 -24.84
C LYS A 437 -5.19 13.85 -24.82
N ILE A 438 -5.78 13.63 -23.65
CA ILE A 438 -6.82 12.63 -23.45
C ILE A 438 -8.09 13.25 -22.86
N ILE A 439 -8.00 13.86 -21.66
CA ILE A 439 -9.20 14.23 -20.89
C ILE A 439 -9.99 15.33 -21.63
N LYS A 440 -9.29 16.24 -22.28
CA LYS A 440 -9.92 17.35 -23.02
C LYS A 440 -10.86 16.86 -24.12
N HIS A 441 -10.52 15.74 -24.77
CA HIS A 441 -11.23 15.16 -25.90
C HIS A 441 -12.25 14.07 -25.54
N LEU A 442 -12.47 13.83 -24.24
CA LEU A 442 -13.50 12.87 -23.82
C LEU A 442 -14.90 13.40 -24.14
N GLY A 443 -15.69 12.57 -24.82
CA GLY A 443 -17.07 12.88 -25.20
C GLY A 443 -17.25 13.73 -26.46
N GLU A 444 -16.16 13.95 -27.22
CA GLU A 444 -16.19 14.53 -28.57
C GLU A 444 -16.49 13.42 -29.63
#